data_e7ae84b8a6b15505383e3ab627b021f5
#
_entry.id   e7ae84b8a6b15505383e3ab627b021f5
#
_cell.length_a   1.000
_cell.length_b   1.000
_cell.length_c   1.000
_cell.angle_alpha   90.00
_cell.angle_beta   90.00
_cell.angle_gamma   90.00
#
_symmetry.space_group_name_H-M   'P 1'
#
loop_
_entity.id
_entity.type
_entity.pdbx_description
1 polymer ?
#
loop_
_entity_poly.entity_id
_entity_poly.type
_entity_poly.pdbx_seq_one_letter_code
_entity_poly.pdbx_strand_id
1 'polypeptide(L)'
;MANTYGKVSGTFQEADQVFAKVSGTWEEIDEVYGKVSGDWKLVFSSFQATAIQTLSSGSGTFAVPAQANAIHIQAAVGGGGGGVAGASYDKAGGESSGAGGGSGGFISDKIFSVTGGETLTYAIGSAGSAGNQTSNFGQPVNATGGGTTTLSGSSAGSLFSLTGGGGSSGTGGGVQGPLRTNTAGTAGSATISGTAITSGNFRDTDGTSKAVTTNTSGPDGTFNSSGNGAVGQNLGNCNGDNCRINGSTGGASYDGNISGGAGGSKSGSGTAGSAGTRGSGGGGGAAQVDGGARTLGANGGSGEIRYRFLKIN
;
A
#
# COMPACT_ATOMS: atom_id res chain seq x y z
N MET A 1 -16.17 -29.87 -1.00
CA MET A 1 -15.07 -30.20 -0.12
C MET A 1 -15.41 -31.45 0.67
N ALA A 2 -14.49 -32.35 0.84
CA ALA A 2 -14.67 -33.45 1.78
C ALA A 2 -13.97 -33.06 3.09
N ASN A 3 -14.75 -32.65 4.08
CA ASN A 3 -14.24 -32.57 5.43
C ASN A 3 -14.11 -34.00 5.97
N THR A 4 -13.09 -34.28 6.76
CA THR A 4 -12.95 -35.57 7.43
C THR A 4 -13.88 -35.59 8.63
N TYR A 5 -14.88 -36.46 8.61
CA TYR A 5 -15.83 -36.58 9.70
C TYR A 5 -15.67 -37.92 10.41
N GLY A 6 -15.60 -37.89 11.73
CA GLY A 6 -15.73 -39.05 12.58
C GLY A 6 -17.17 -39.21 13.05
N LYS A 7 -17.70 -40.47 13.09
CA LYS A 7 -19.03 -40.72 13.65
C LYS A 7 -18.88 -40.95 15.17
N VAL A 8 -19.32 -39.99 15.97
CA VAL A 8 -19.30 -40.07 17.44
C VAL A 8 -20.75 -40.09 17.92
N SER A 9 -21.12 -41.15 18.64
CA SER A 9 -22.48 -41.32 19.19
C SER A 9 -23.61 -41.16 18.16
N GLY A 10 -23.37 -41.65 16.92
CA GLY A 10 -24.35 -41.57 15.85
C GLY A 10 -24.35 -40.28 15.02
N THR A 11 -23.64 -39.23 15.45
CA THR A 11 -23.53 -37.95 14.75
C THR A 11 -22.16 -37.82 14.07
N PHE A 12 -22.14 -37.30 12.86
CA PHE A 12 -20.88 -36.96 12.17
C PHE A 12 -20.33 -35.64 12.74
N GLN A 13 -19.09 -35.69 13.22
CA GLN A 13 -18.36 -34.51 13.70
C GLN A 13 -17.12 -34.32 12.85
N GLU A 14 -16.78 -33.08 12.57
CA GLU A 14 -15.55 -32.74 11.87
C GLU A 14 -14.35 -33.10 12.75
N ALA A 15 -13.33 -33.72 12.16
CA ALA A 15 -12.10 -34.07 12.87
C ALA A 15 -11.13 -32.89 12.85
N ASP A 16 -10.73 -32.43 14.03
CA ASP A 16 -9.69 -31.41 14.17
C ASP A 16 -8.29 -31.99 14.05
N GLN A 17 -8.13 -33.25 14.45
CA GLN A 17 -6.88 -34.01 14.38
C GLN A 17 -7.16 -35.41 13.86
N VAL A 18 -6.24 -35.93 13.06
CA VAL A 18 -6.29 -37.30 12.56
C VAL A 18 -5.02 -38.01 13.02
N PHE A 19 -5.15 -39.19 13.57
CA PHE A 19 -4.03 -40.03 14.02
C PHE A 19 -3.97 -41.33 13.23
N ALA A 20 -2.76 -41.74 12.89
CA ALA A 20 -2.51 -43.07 12.34
C ALA A 20 -1.54 -43.86 13.25
N LYS A 21 -1.67 -45.18 13.25
CA LYS A 21 -0.75 -46.04 13.97
C LYS A 21 0.47 -46.36 13.09
N VAL A 22 1.60 -45.75 13.40
CA VAL A 22 2.86 -45.95 12.69
C VAL A 22 3.81 -46.72 13.60
N SER A 23 4.27 -47.87 13.15
CA SER A 23 5.20 -48.74 13.93
C SER A 23 4.76 -49.04 15.37
N GLY A 24 3.43 -49.09 15.59
CA GLY A 24 2.88 -49.40 16.92
C GLY A 24 2.53 -48.20 17.79
N THR A 25 2.95 -46.98 17.41
CA THR A 25 2.67 -45.70 18.09
C THR A 25 1.59 -44.91 17.33
N TRP A 26 0.70 -44.23 18.06
CA TRP A 26 -0.25 -43.29 17.45
C TRP A 26 0.46 -41.97 17.18
N GLU A 27 0.52 -41.59 15.92
CA GLU A 27 1.12 -40.33 15.47
C GLU A 27 0.06 -39.46 14.83
N GLU A 28 0.11 -38.14 15.07
CA GLU A 28 -0.76 -37.16 14.41
C GLU A 28 -0.40 -37.08 12.93
N ILE A 29 -1.42 -37.08 12.09
CA ILE A 29 -1.26 -36.97 10.62
C ILE A 29 -1.50 -35.56 10.19
N ASP A 30 -0.50 -34.95 9.58
CA ASP A 30 -0.58 -33.59 9.06
C ASP A 30 -1.49 -33.47 7.84
N GLU A 31 -1.52 -34.50 7.00
CA GLU A 31 -2.28 -34.49 5.77
C GLU A 31 -2.90 -35.87 5.47
N VAL A 32 -4.14 -35.85 5.01
CA VAL A 32 -4.81 -37.05 4.49
C VAL A 32 -5.20 -36.81 3.04
N TYR A 33 -4.84 -37.76 2.18
CA TYR A 33 -5.22 -37.73 0.76
C TYR A 33 -6.27 -38.80 0.52
N GLY A 34 -7.33 -38.43 -0.23
CA GLY A 34 -8.39 -39.30 -0.67
C GLY A 34 -8.42 -39.38 -2.21
N LYS A 35 -8.81 -40.55 -2.73
CA LYS A 35 -9.00 -40.70 -4.18
C LYS A 35 -10.39 -40.20 -4.57
N VAL A 36 -10.44 -39.08 -5.31
CA VAL A 36 -11.69 -38.45 -5.74
C VAL A 36 -11.69 -38.44 -7.28
N SER A 37 -12.66 -39.10 -7.87
CA SER A 37 -12.79 -39.22 -9.35
C SER A 37 -11.53 -39.75 -10.05
N GLY A 38 -10.78 -40.61 -9.38
CA GLY A 38 -9.56 -41.22 -9.93
C GLY A 38 -8.25 -40.54 -9.50
N ASP A 39 -8.28 -39.30 -9.06
CA ASP A 39 -7.11 -38.52 -8.63
C ASP A 39 -6.96 -38.49 -7.11
N TRP A 40 -5.71 -38.49 -6.62
CA TRP A 40 -5.40 -38.26 -5.21
C TRP A 40 -5.53 -36.77 -4.89
N LYS A 41 -6.44 -36.43 -3.99
CA LYS A 41 -6.69 -35.07 -3.52
C LYS A 41 -6.48 -34.95 -2.02
N LEU A 42 -5.92 -33.84 -1.56
CA LEU A 42 -5.82 -33.52 -0.15
C LEU A 42 -7.25 -33.36 0.41
N VAL A 43 -7.59 -34.19 1.41
CA VAL A 43 -8.93 -34.18 2.04
C VAL A 43 -8.90 -33.69 3.49
N PHE A 44 -7.72 -33.67 4.09
CA PHE A 44 -7.50 -33.11 5.43
C PHE A 44 -6.10 -32.52 5.51
N SER A 45 -5.97 -31.39 6.21
CA SER A 45 -4.69 -30.80 6.62
C SER A 45 -4.84 -30.23 8.02
N SER A 46 -3.88 -30.51 8.89
CA SER A 46 -3.77 -29.91 10.22
C SER A 46 -3.29 -28.46 10.18
N PHE A 47 -2.69 -28.01 9.06
CA PHE A 47 -2.16 -26.68 8.92
C PHE A 47 -3.27 -25.61 9.00
N GLN A 48 -3.14 -24.76 9.99
CA GLN A 48 -3.99 -23.58 10.14
C GLN A 48 -3.31 -22.35 9.52
N ALA A 49 -4.10 -21.41 9.04
CA ALA A 49 -3.58 -20.12 8.55
C ALA A 49 -2.71 -19.47 9.63
N THR A 50 -1.57 -18.94 9.25
CA THR A 50 -0.74 -18.21 10.19
C THR A 50 -1.40 -16.89 10.60
N ALA A 51 -1.00 -16.32 11.73
CA ALA A 51 -1.38 -14.97 12.09
C ALA A 51 -0.91 -13.98 11.01
N ILE A 52 -1.64 -12.87 10.84
CA ILE A 52 -1.26 -11.81 9.91
C ILE A 52 0.05 -11.18 10.36
N GLN A 53 1.01 -11.12 9.42
CA GLN A 53 2.29 -10.45 9.57
C GLN A 53 2.26 -9.12 8.82
N THR A 54 3.02 -8.13 9.30
CA THR A 54 3.13 -6.82 8.66
C THR A 54 4.60 -6.46 8.46
N LEU A 55 4.94 -6.09 7.22
CA LEU A 55 6.24 -5.55 6.82
C LEU A 55 6.02 -4.10 6.42
N SER A 56 6.63 -3.16 7.14
CA SER A 56 6.39 -1.71 6.97
C SER A 56 7.63 -0.93 6.56
N SER A 57 8.79 -1.57 6.45
CA SER A 57 10.04 -0.91 6.04
C SER A 57 11.11 -1.91 5.64
N GLY A 58 12.13 -1.43 4.92
CA GLY A 58 13.32 -2.18 4.59
C GLY A 58 13.12 -3.25 3.52
N SER A 59 14.08 -4.16 3.47
CA SER A 59 14.06 -5.33 2.60
C SER A 59 14.63 -6.53 3.33
N GLY A 60 14.27 -7.73 2.91
CA GLY A 60 14.73 -8.95 3.54
C GLY A 60 14.11 -10.19 2.92
N THR A 61 14.26 -11.28 3.65
CA THR A 61 13.72 -12.58 3.25
C THR A 61 12.99 -13.24 4.42
N PHE A 62 12.03 -14.11 4.09
CA PHE A 62 11.38 -14.99 5.05
C PHE A 62 11.01 -16.32 4.38
N ALA A 63 10.97 -17.39 5.16
CA ALA A 63 10.65 -18.71 4.65
C ALA A 63 9.14 -18.95 4.65
N VAL A 64 8.66 -19.63 3.61
CA VAL A 64 7.31 -20.21 3.57
C VAL A 64 7.29 -21.44 4.51
N PRO A 65 6.33 -21.56 5.42
CA PRO A 65 6.18 -22.78 6.22
C PRO A 65 6.09 -24.02 5.32
N ALA A 66 6.74 -25.13 5.70
CA ALA A 66 6.85 -26.31 4.85
C ALA A 66 5.51 -26.88 4.38
N GLN A 67 4.48 -26.76 5.22
CA GLN A 67 3.12 -27.27 4.92
C GLN A 67 2.26 -26.26 4.15
N ALA A 68 2.64 -24.99 4.07
CA ALA A 68 1.88 -23.97 3.32
C ALA A 68 2.10 -24.13 1.82
N ASN A 69 1.06 -23.84 1.03
CA ASN A 69 1.13 -23.82 -0.43
C ASN A 69 0.59 -22.50 -1.02
N ALA A 70 0.21 -21.58 -0.14
CA ALA A 70 -0.32 -20.28 -0.55
C ALA A 70 0.09 -19.18 0.43
N ILE A 71 0.23 -17.97 -0.10
CA ILE A 71 0.36 -16.73 0.66
C ILE A 71 -0.83 -15.82 0.36
N HIS A 72 -1.52 -15.39 1.40
CA HIS A 72 -2.60 -14.42 1.31
C HIS A 72 -2.06 -13.02 1.61
N ILE A 73 -2.05 -12.17 0.62
CA ILE A 73 -1.75 -10.75 0.75
C ILE A 73 -3.06 -10.04 1.09
N GLN A 74 -3.26 -9.74 2.36
CA GLN A 74 -4.41 -8.98 2.82
C GLN A 74 -4.37 -7.55 2.26
N ALA A 75 -3.17 -6.97 2.23
CA ALA A 75 -2.94 -5.63 1.69
C ALA A 75 -1.46 -5.46 1.37
N ALA A 76 -1.15 -4.81 0.25
CA ALA A 76 0.20 -4.29 0.00
C ALA A 76 0.11 -2.98 -0.78
N VAL A 77 1.06 -2.06 -0.50
CA VAL A 77 1.08 -0.74 -1.10
C VAL A 77 2.52 -0.26 -1.33
N GLY A 78 2.76 0.42 -2.44
CA GLY A 78 4.02 1.13 -2.74
C GLY A 78 4.16 2.39 -1.89
N GLY A 79 5.34 3.00 -1.86
CA GLY A 79 5.55 4.26 -1.15
C GLY A 79 4.75 5.42 -1.78
N GLY A 80 4.23 6.34 -0.99
CA GLY A 80 3.58 7.55 -1.47
C GLY A 80 4.58 8.63 -1.86
N GLY A 81 4.25 9.48 -2.83
CA GLY A 81 5.04 10.64 -3.23
C GLY A 81 4.95 11.80 -2.23
N GLY A 82 5.96 12.63 -2.18
CA GLY A 82 5.96 13.84 -1.34
C GLY A 82 5.16 14.99 -1.97
N GLY A 83 4.68 15.90 -1.13
CA GLY A 83 4.06 17.15 -1.50
C GLY A 83 5.07 18.30 -1.60
N VAL A 84 4.78 19.28 -2.42
CA VAL A 84 5.63 20.47 -2.65
C VAL A 84 5.25 21.62 -1.72
N ALA A 85 6.20 22.49 -1.36
CA ALA A 85 5.96 23.71 -0.60
C ALA A 85 5.07 24.72 -1.37
N GLY A 86 4.30 25.50 -0.62
CA GLY A 86 3.64 26.68 -1.16
C GLY A 86 4.65 27.78 -1.48
N ALA A 87 4.33 28.62 -2.45
CA ALA A 87 5.15 29.76 -2.84
C ALA A 87 4.42 31.08 -2.59
N SER A 88 5.14 32.04 -2.02
CA SER A 88 4.68 33.39 -1.79
C SER A 88 5.60 34.32 -2.53
N TYR A 89 5.04 35.34 -3.18
CA TYR A 89 5.75 36.42 -3.87
C TYR A 89 5.49 37.76 -3.21
N ASP A 90 6.39 38.72 -3.47
CA ASP A 90 6.19 40.09 -3.07
C ASP A 90 4.91 40.67 -3.76
N LYS A 91 4.33 41.70 -3.15
CA LYS A 91 2.99 42.32 -3.38
C LYS A 91 2.48 42.47 -4.81
N ALA A 92 3.34 42.22 -5.82
CA ALA A 92 2.95 42.31 -7.23
C ALA A 92 2.92 40.96 -7.99
N GLY A 93 3.23 39.83 -7.36
CA GLY A 93 3.62 38.61 -8.08
C GLY A 93 2.74 37.37 -7.96
N GLY A 94 1.59 37.41 -7.33
CA GLY A 94 0.68 36.25 -7.21
C GLY A 94 1.20 35.14 -6.30
N GLU A 95 0.30 34.30 -5.84
CA GLU A 95 0.57 33.19 -4.89
C GLU A 95 0.19 31.84 -5.47
N SER A 96 0.90 30.83 -5.06
CA SER A 96 0.65 29.45 -5.47
C SER A 96 0.78 28.52 -4.28
N SER A 97 -0.26 27.80 -3.95
CA SER A 97 -0.18 26.73 -2.95
C SER A 97 0.57 25.52 -3.49
N GLY A 98 1.21 24.78 -2.58
CA GLY A 98 1.86 23.53 -2.93
C GLY A 98 0.87 22.45 -3.36
N ALA A 99 1.27 21.64 -4.33
CA ALA A 99 0.52 20.45 -4.75
C ALA A 99 0.83 19.24 -3.88
N GLY A 100 -0.12 18.33 -3.76
CA GLY A 100 0.07 17.06 -3.03
C GLY A 100 0.74 15.98 -3.87
N GLY A 101 1.48 15.08 -3.22
CA GLY A 101 2.04 13.89 -3.84
C GLY A 101 0.99 12.82 -4.13
N GLY A 102 1.27 11.91 -5.06
CA GLY A 102 0.43 10.76 -5.38
C GLY A 102 0.61 9.60 -4.39
N SER A 103 -0.35 8.70 -4.31
CA SER A 103 -0.24 7.45 -3.55
C SER A 103 0.55 6.39 -4.32
N GLY A 104 1.13 5.41 -3.61
CA GLY A 104 1.67 4.20 -4.22
C GLY A 104 0.59 3.32 -4.84
N GLY A 105 0.99 2.47 -5.79
CA GLY A 105 0.16 1.38 -6.30
C GLY A 105 -0.15 0.38 -5.19
N PHE A 106 -1.25 -0.36 -5.31
CA PHE A 106 -1.68 -1.28 -4.25
C PHE A 106 -2.34 -2.54 -4.78
N ILE A 107 -2.35 -3.55 -3.93
CA ILE A 107 -3.18 -4.75 -4.08
C ILE A 107 -3.87 -5.05 -2.75
N SER A 108 -5.05 -5.65 -2.80
CA SER A 108 -5.76 -6.11 -1.61
C SER A 108 -6.38 -7.48 -1.86
N ASP A 109 -6.40 -8.28 -0.79
CA ASP A 109 -7.10 -9.57 -0.72
C ASP A 109 -6.77 -10.54 -1.85
N LYS A 110 -5.46 -10.72 -2.12
CA LYS A 110 -4.94 -11.64 -3.15
C LYS A 110 -4.27 -12.86 -2.52
N ILE A 111 -4.57 -14.02 -3.07
CA ILE A 111 -3.90 -15.27 -2.67
C ILE A 111 -3.04 -15.76 -3.84
N PHE A 112 -1.77 -15.98 -3.57
CA PHE A 112 -0.81 -16.51 -4.55
C PHE A 112 -0.33 -17.89 -4.17
N SER A 113 -0.09 -18.72 -5.19
CA SER A 113 0.58 -20.01 -5.02
C SER A 113 2.03 -19.80 -4.65
N VAL A 114 2.49 -20.51 -3.64
CA VAL A 114 3.89 -20.58 -3.20
C VAL A 114 4.26 -22.02 -2.90
N THR A 115 5.55 -22.32 -2.82
CA THR A 115 6.04 -23.67 -2.48
C THR A 115 6.46 -23.72 -1.02
N GLY A 116 5.99 -24.70 -0.27
CA GLY A 116 6.42 -24.92 1.11
C GLY A 116 7.93 -25.04 1.23
N GLY A 117 8.53 -24.35 2.17
CA GLY A 117 9.98 -24.29 2.39
C GLY A 117 10.73 -23.32 1.48
N GLU A 118 10.08 -22.69 0.45
CA GLU A 118 10.76 -21.69 -0.36
C GLU A 118 11.05 -20.41 0.45
N THR A 119 12.00 -19.63 -0.06
CA THR A 119 12.33 -18.31 0.48
C THR A 119 11.65 -17.23 -0.33
N LEU A 120 10.90 -16.38 0.36
CA LEU A 120 10.33 -15.15 -0.22
C LEU A 120 11.25 -13.97 0.09
N THR A 121 11.47 -13.12 -0.91
CA THR A 121 12.24 -11.87 -0.82
C THR A 121 11.30 -10.69 -0.98
N TYR A 122 11.42 -9.71 -0.10
CA TYR A 122 10.62 -8.49 -0.15
C TYR A 122 11.46 -7.23 -0.13
N ALA A 123 10.91 -6.17 -0.69
CA ALA A 123 11.38 -4.80 -0.48
C ALA A 123 10.16 -3.90 -0.25
N ILE A 124 10.23 -3.04 0.74
CA ILE A 124 9.18 -2.06 1.06
C ILE A 124 9.58 -0.70 0.49
N GLY A 125 8.71 -0.11 -0.30
CA GLY A 125 8.92 1.19 -0.91
C GLY A 125 9.08 2.30 0.15
N SER A 126 10.12 3.10 0.03
CA SER A 126 10.32 4.25 0.88
C SER A 126 9.28 5.33 0.60
N ALA A 127 9.00 6.18 1.59
CA ALA A 127 8.25 7.41 1.39
C ALA A 127 9.00 8.36 0.43
N GLY A 128 8.27 9.07 -0.40
CA GLY A 128 8.79 10.20 -1.17
C GLY A 128 9.03 11.41 -0.26
N SER A 129 10.12 12.13 -0.50
CA SER A 129 10.48 13.31 0.27
C SER A 129 9.70 14.54 -0.17
N ALA A 130 9.38 15.41 0.77
CA ALA A 130 8.79 16.71 0.49
C ALA A 130 9.70 17.57 -0.40
N GLY A 131 9.10 18.32 -1.29
CA GLY A 131 9.78 19.36 -2.04
C GLY A 131 9.76 20.67 -1.25
N ASN A 132 10.93 21.16 -0.85
CA ASN A 132 11.07 22.36 -0.06
C ASN A 132 11.67 23.51 -0.88
N GLN A 133 11.32 24.74 -0.54
CA GLN A 133 11.99 25.89 -1.11
C GLN A 133 13.23 26.26 -0.32
N THR A 134 14.31 26.56 -1.03
CA THR A 134 15.57 26.97 -0.39
C THR A 134 15.67 28.48 -0.09
N SER A 135 14.83 29.32 -0.73
CA SER A 135 14.80 30.78 -0.52
C SER A 135 13.39 31.35 -0.73
N ASN A 136 13.11 32.58 -0.23
CA ASN A 136 11.81 33.25 -0.40
C ASN A 136 11.42 33.46 -1.87
N PHE A 137 12.43 33.57 -2.73
CA PHE A 137 12.29 33.76 -4.17
C PHE A 137 12.93 32.63 -4.97
N GLY A 138 13.29 31.52 -4.31
CA GLY A 138 13.99 30.40 -4.92
C GLY A 138 13.07 29.53 -5.79
N GLN A 139 13.70 28.82 -6.71
CA GLN A 139 13.04 27.76 -7.47
C GLN A 139 12.52 26.70 -6.49
N PRO A 140 11.30 26.19 -6.68
CA PRO A 140 10.82 25.09 -5.86
C PRO A 140 11.69 23.86 -6.08
N VAL A 141 12.06 23.20 -5.01
CA VAL A 141 12.62 21.86 -5.08
C VAL A 141 11.45 20.91 -5.27
N ASN A 142 11.47 20.15 -6.37
CA ASN A 142 10.45 19.13 -6.60
C ASN A 142 10.46 18.09 -5.48
N ALA A 143 9.29 17.66 -5.11
CA ALA A 143 9.14 16.48 -4.24
C ALA A 143 9.55 15.22 -5.00
N THR A 144 10.03 14.22 -4.27
CA THR A 144 10.39 12.93 -4.86
C THR A 144 9.22 11.96 -4.85
N GLY A 145 9.21 11.03 -5.79
CA GLY A 145 8.30 9.90 -5.77
C GLY A 145 8.63 8.93 -4.62
N GLY A 146 7.66 8.14 -4.24
CA GLY A 146 7.84 7.00 -3.33
C GLY A 146 8.57 5.84 -3.99
N GLY A 147 9.09 4.94 -3.19
CA GLY A 147 9.77 3.72 -3.65
C GLY A 147 8.80 2.59 -4.03
N THR A 148 9.32 1.60 -4.73
CA THR A 148 8.56 0.41 -5.16
C THR A 148 8.54 -0.64 -4.05
N THR A 149 7.36 -1.23 -3.79
CA THR A 149 7.20 -2.41 -2.92
C THR A 149 7.12 -3.66 -3.79
N THR A 150 7.92 -4.67 -3.47
CA THR A 150 7.97 -5.93 -4.23
C THR A 150 7.91 -7.15 -3.32
N LEU A 151 7.42 -8.25 -3.86
CA LEU A 151 7.49 -9.58 -3.26
C LEU A 151 7.78 -10.61 -4.35
N SER A 152 8.76 -11.48 -4.11
CA SER A 152 9.13 -12.55 -5.03
C SER A 152 9.54 -13.80 -4.27
N GLY A 153 9.31 -14.98 -4.85
CA GLY A 153 9.73 -16.27 -4.32
C GLY A 153 10.86 -16.88 -5.11
N SER A 154 11.69 -17.71 -4.47
CA SER A 154 12.78 -18.43 -5.14
C SER A 154 12.25 -19.45 -6.18
N SER A 155 11.06 -20.00 -5.96
CA SER A 155 10.37 -20.92 -6.89
C SER A 155 9.20 -20.25 -7.58
N ALA A 156 8.43 -19.43 -6.86
CA ALA A 156 7.25 -18.74 -7.40
C ALA A 156 7.60 -17.58 -8.35
N GLY A 157 8.83 -17.10 -8.36
CA GLY A 157 9.24 -15.92 -9.12
C GLY A 157 8.64 -14.63 -8.58
N SER A 158 8.48 -13.60 -9.42
CA SER A 158 7.84 -12.33 -9.00
C SER A 158 6.36 -12.56 -8.72
N LEU A 159 5.90 -12.21 -7.51
CA LEU A 159 4.48 -12.25 -7.16
C LEU A 159 3.81 -10.93 -7.52
N PHE A 160 4.41 -9.81 -7.11
CA PHE A 160 3.94 -8.48 -7.49
C PHE A 160 5.04 -7.41 -7.38
N SER A 161 4.79 -6.29 -8.07
CA SER A 161 5.57 -5.05 -7.99
C SER A 161 4.61 -3.86 -7.96
N LEU A 162 4.68 -3.05 -6.91
CA LEU A 162 3.83 -1.90 -6.67
C LEU A 162 4.69 -0.64 -6.75
N THR A 163 4.56 0.13 -7.83
CA THR A 163 5.33 1.36 -8.01
C THR A 163 4.92 2.40 -6.98
N GLY A 164 5.87 3.23 -6.57
CA GLY A 164 5.59 4.37 -5.71
C GLY A 164 4.76 5.43 -6.41
N GLY A 165 4.05 6.24 -5.66
CA GLY A 165 3.38 7.44 -6.15
C GLY A 165 4.37 8.51 -6.58
N GLY A 166 4.04 9.28 -7.61
CA GLY A 166 4.85 10.41 -8.05
C GLY A 166 4.92 11.53 -7.01
N GLY A 167 6.07 12.17 -6.89
CA GLY A 167 6.19 13.42 -6.16
C GLY A 167 5.53 14.55 -6.94
N SER A 168 4.98 15.55 -6.26
CA SER A 168 4.50 16.74 -6.91
C SER A 168 5.65 17.63 -7.38
N SER A 169 5.42 18.45 -8.38
CA SER A 169 6.41 19.38 -8.89
C SER A 169 5.83 20.80 -8.96
N GLY A 170 6.71 21.78 -8.83
CA GLY A 170 6.35 23.20 -9.03
C GLY A 170 7.31 23.82 -10.04
N THR A 171 6.78 24.54 -11.03
CA THR A 171 7.60 25.34 -11.95
C THR A 171 7.84 26.71 -11.33
N GLY A 172 9.12 27.13 -11.26
CA GLY A 172 9.47 28.45 -10.71
C GLY A 172 9.14 29.57 -11.66
N GLY A 173 8.47 30.63 -11.16
CA GLY A 173 8.47 31.94 -11.78
C GLY A 173 9.54 32.85 -11.11
N GLY A 174 10.20 33.70 -11.84
CA GLY A 174 11.10 34.71 -11.28
C GLY A 174 10.33 35.82 -10.56
N VAL A 175 11.03 36.79 -9.97
CA VAL A 175 10.51 37.89 -9.13
C VAL A 175 9.42 38.75 -9.79
N GLN A 176 9.21 38.63 -11.08
CA GLN A 176 8.12 39.25 -11.86
C GLN A 176 7.62 38.30 -12.98
N GLY A 177 7.73 36.98 -12.78
CA GLY A 177 7.38 35.99 -13.79
C GLY A 177 5.94 35.50 -13.69
N PRO A 178 5.48 34.71 -14.68
CA PRO A 178 4.11 34.19 -14.72
C PRO A 178 3.84 33.31 -13.50
N LEU A 179 2.56 33.16 -13.15
CA LEU A 179 2.05 32.31 -12.09
C LEU A 179 2.67 30.89 -12.17
N ARG A 180 3.05 30.36 -11.02
CA ARG A 180 3.58 29.00 -10.96
C ARG A 180 2.49 27.97 -11.23
N THR A 181 2.82 27.00 -12.05
CA THR A 181 1.99 25.80 -12.19
C THR A 181 2.53 24.71 -11.28
N ASN A 182 1.76 24.33 -10.28
CA ASN A 182 2.09 23.21 -9.41
C ASN A 182 1.37 21.96 -9.89
N THR A 183 2.12 20.96 -10.29
CA THR A 183 1.59 19.69 -10.79
C THR A 183 1.49 18.69 -9.62
N ALA A 184 0.33 18.08 -9.48
CA ALA A 184 0.12 17.02 -8.51
C ALA A 184 0.94 15.78 -8.84
N GLY A 185 1.33 15.04 -7.81
CA GLY A 185 1.92 13.71 -7.98
C GLY A 185 0.89 12.72 -8.50
N THR A 186 1.29 11.88 -9.43
CA THR A 186 0.46 10.81 -10.00
C THR A 186 0.44 9.58 -9.08
N ALA A 187 -0.65 8.82 -9.10
CA ALA A 187 -0.72 7.53 -8.41
C ALA A 187 0.27 6.53 -9.01
N GLY A 188 0.81 5.65 -8.18
CA GLY A 188 1.56 4.48 -8.61
C GLY A 188 0.65 3.40 -9.20
N SER A 189 1.25 2.38 -9.77
CA SER A 189 0.58 1.24 -10.40
C SER A 189 0.99 -0.07 -9.75
N ALA A 190 0.20 -1.14 -9.95
CA ALA A 190 0.56 -2.50 -9.57
C ALA A 190 0.78 -3.36 -10.80
N THR A 191 1.80 -4.19 -10.74
CA THR A 191 2.03 -5.30 -11.67
C THR A 191 1.93 -6.59 -10.88
N ILE A 192 0.99 -7.45 -11.25
CA ILE A 192 0.78 -8.76 -10.64
C ILE A 192 1.30 -9.82 -11.60
N SER A 193 2.21 -10.66 -11.14
CA SER A 193 2.86 -11.71 -11.94
C SER A 193 2.69 -13.09 -11.32
N GLY A 194 2.38 -13.16 -10.02
CA GLY A 194 2.19 -14.43 -9.30
C GLY A 194 0.93 -15.18 -9.75
N THR A 195 0.97 -16.50 -9.67
CA THR A 195 -0.20 -17.35 -9.96
C THR A 195 -1.24 -17.19 -8.85
N ALA A 196 -2.37 -16.57 -9.19
CA ALA A 196 -3.46 -16.35 -8.25
C ALA A 196 -4.25 -17.65 -7.98
N ILE A 197 -4.61 -17.89 -6.71
CA ILE A 197 -5.53 -18.95 -6.30
C ILE A 197 -6.90 -18.32 -6.08
N THR A 198 -7.91 -18.77 -6.85
CA THR A 198 -9.26 -18.20 -6.84
C THR A 198 -10.32 -19.14 -6.27
N SER A 199 -9.94 -20.38 -5.94
CA SER A 199 -10.86 -21.39 -5.39
C SER A 199 -10.12 -22.34 -4.48
N GLY A 200 -10.86 -23.04 -3.64
CA GLY A 200 -10.34 -23.97 -2.65
C GLY A 200 -10.80 -23.60 -1.25
N ASN A 201 -10.23 -24.25 -0.25
CA ASN A 201 -10.55 -23.98 1.13
C ASN A 201 -9.30 -24.09 1.97
N PHE A 202 -9.30 -23.42 3.11
CA PHE A 202 -8.23 -23.44 4.08
C PHE A 202 -8.80 -23.45 5.50
N ARG A 203 -8.01 -23.88 6.48
CA ARG A 203 -8.32 -23.70 7.90
C ARG A 203 -7.83 -22.33 8.35
N ASP A 204 -8.70 -21.53 8.94
CA ASP A 204 -8.32 -20.23 9.50
C ASP A 204 -7.58 -20.41 10.85
N THR A 205 -7.12 -19.31 11.42
CA THR A 205 -6.39 -19.29 12.71
C THR A 205 -7.18 -19.87 13.88
N ASP A 206 -8.50 -19.91 13.79
CA ASP A 206 -9.42 -20.51 14.76
C ASP A 206 -9.73 -22.00 14.47
N GLY A 207 -9.08 -22.58 13.46
CA GLY A 207 -9.31 -23.96 13.01
C GLY A 207 -10.56 -24.16 12.14
N THR A 208 -11.38 -23.13 11.92
CA THR A 208 -12.57 -23.26 11.07
C THR A 208 -12.20 -23.33 9.59
N SER A 209 -12.93 -24.15 8.83
CA SER A 209 -12.77 -24.22 7.38
C SER A 209 -13.41 -23.00 6.72
N LYS A 210 -12.64 -22.29 5.87
CA LYS A 210 -13.10 -21.15 5.08
C LYS A 210 -12.84 -21.36 3.61
N ALA A 211 -13.79 -20.97 2.78
CA ALA A 211 -13.60 -20.94 1.34
C ALA A 211 -12.67 -19.78 0.96
N VAL A 212 -11.87 -20.00 -0.08
CA VAL A 212 -11.14 -18.92 -0.73
C VAL A 212 -12.18 -18.01 -1.39
N THR A 213 -12.35 -16.83 -0.84
CA THR A 213 -13.15 -15.75 -1.42
C THR A 213 -12.20 -14.64 -1.82
N THR A 214 -11.45 -14.85 -2.90
CA THR A 214 -10.65 -13.75 -3.43
C THR A 214 -11.58 -12.74 -4.06
N ASN A 215 -11.42 -11.48 -3.69
CA ASN A 215 -12.07 -10.42 -4.43
C ASN A 215 -11.39 -10.29 -5.80
N THR A 216 -11.90 -11.05 -6.78
CA THR A 216 -11.42 -11.02 -8.17
C THR A 216 -11.71 -9.68 -8.85
N SER A 217 -12.58 -8.87 -8.26
CA SER A 217 -12.96 -7.54 -8.71
C SER A 217 -12.37 -6.40 -7.87
N GLY A 218 -11.53 -6.71 -6.88
CA GLY A 218 -10.77 -5.67 -6.17
C GLY A 218 -9.89 -4.92 -7.17
N PRO A 219 -9.79 -3.60 -7.05
CA PRO A 219 -9.02 -2.82 -8.00
C PRO A 219 -7.55 -3.22 -7.90
N ASP A 220 -7.11 -4.03 -8.88
CA ASP A 220 -5.69 -4.28 -9.08
C ASP A 220 -5.07 -3.00 -9.62
N GLY A 221 -4.40 -2.32 -8.75
CA GLY A 221 -3.22 -1.62 -9.17
C GLY A 221 -3.24 -0.22 -9.65
N THR A 222 -4.28 0.37 -10.10
CA THR A 222 -4.24 1.80 -10.41
C THR A 222 -5.32 2.51 -9.61
N PHE A 223 -4.89 3.40 -8.73
CA PHE A 223 -5.86 4.28 -8.11
C PHE A 223 -6.60 5.06 -9.18
N ASN A 224 -7.91 5.18 -9.01
CA ASN A 224 -8.72 6.20 -9.64
C ASN A 224 -8.12 7.59 -9.35
N SER A 225 -8.70 8.64 -9.88
CA SER A 225 -8.33 10.04 -9.62
C SER A 225 -8.11 10.39 -8.14
N SER A 226 -8.63 9.60 -7.19
CA SER A 226 -8.41 9.76 -5.75
C SER A 226 -7.00 9.38 -5.27
N GLY A 227 -6.26 8.58 -6.02
CA GLY A 227 -4.86 8.24 -5.72
C GLY A 227 -3.87 9.31 -6.19
N ASN A 228 -4.27 10.19 -7.08
CA ASN A 228 -3.48 11.36 -7.46
C ASN A 228 -3.52 12.40 -6.33
N GLY A 229 -2.42 13.14 -6.15
CA GLY A 229 -2.41 14.32 -5.31
C GLY A 229 -3.35 15.39 -5.89
N ALA A 230 -3.81 16.33 -5.08
CA ALA A 230 -4.55 17.48 -5.56
C ALA A 230 -3.60 18.54 -6.12
N VAL A 231 -4.01 19.19 -7.20
CA VAL A 231 -3.26 20.28 -7.84
C VAL A 231 -3.22 21.50 -6.91
N GLY A 232 -2.08 22.21 -6.86
CA GLY A 232 -1.97 23.47 -6.16
C GLY A 232 -2.86 24.54 -6.80
N GLN A 233 -3.46 25.38 -5.98
CA GLN A 233 -4.28 26.50 -6.44
C GLN A 233 -3.40 27.73 -6.68
N ASN A 234 -3.72 28.50 -7.69
CA ASN A 234 -3.10 29.80 -7.98
C ASN A 234 -4.13 30.90 -7.73
N LEU A 235 -3.76 31.93 -6.96
CA LEU A 235 -4.46 33.19 -6.93
C LEU A 235 -3.67 34.16 -7.85
N GLY A 236 -4.36 34.67 -8.86
CA GLY A 236 -3.83 35.75 -9.70
C GLY A 236 -3.42 36.97 -8.86
N ASN A 237 -3.02 38.08 -9.52
CA ASN A 237 -2.59 39.29 -8.85
C ASN A 237 -3.45 39.63 -7.63
N CYS A 238 -2.90 39.46 -6.49
CA CYS A 238 -3.51 39.78 -5.21
C CYS A 238 -2.96 41.12 -4.72
N ASN A 239 -3.80 42.11 -4.58
CA ASN A 239 -3.46 43.37 -3.95
C ASN A 239 -4.03 43.40 -2.52
N GLY A 240 -3.19 43.14 -1.52
CA GLY A 240 -3.58 43.32 -0.11
C GLY A 240 -3.35 42.10 0.80
N ASP A 241 -3.52 42.33 2.10
CA ASP A 241 -3.19 41.39 3.19
C ASP A 241 -4.01 40.09 3.27
N ASN A 242 -4.93 39.86 2.34
CA ASN A 242 -5.87 38.74 2.37
C ASN A 242 -5.56 37.60 1.34
N CYS A 243 -4.43 37.66 0.72
CA CYS A 243 -4.04 36.66 -0.28
C CYS A 243 -3.43 35.43 0.39
N ARG A 244 -4.26 34.48 0.72
CA ARG A 244 -3.87 33.25 1.38
C ARG A 244 -4.56 32.06 0.76
N ILE A 245 -3.81 31.00 0.46
CA ILE A 245 -4.34 29.75 -0.11
C ILE A 245 -3.91 28.56 0.75
N ASN A 246 -4.85 27.64 1.01
CA ASN A 246 -4.53 26.37 1.62
C ASN A 246 -3.67 25.51 0.68
N GLY A 247 -2.78 24.72 1.23
CA GLY A 247 -2.08 23.66 0.53
C GLY A 247 -3.06 22.57 0.06
N SER A 248 -2.65 21.82 -0.93
CA SER A 248 -3.46 20.75 -1.51
C SER A 248 -3.23 19.42 -0.81
N THR A 249 -4.24 18.56 -0.77
CA THR A 249 -4.15 17.24 -0.15
C THR A 249 -3.29 16.29 -1.02
N GLY A 250 -2.60 15.36 -0.37
CA GLY A 250 -1.98 14.21 -1.01
C GLY A 250 -3.01 13.19 -1.48
N GLY A 251 -2.60 12.29 -2.39
CA GLY A 251 -3.43 11.20 -2.86
C GLY A 251 -3.74 10.19 -1.76
N ALA A 252 -5.00 9.75 -1.68
CA ALA A 252 -5.42 8.69 -0.77
C ALA A 252 -4.79 7.36 -1.18
N SER A 253 -4.47 6.49 -0.23
CA SER A 253 -3.97 5.15 -0.50
C SER A 253 -5.02 4.10 -0.20
N TYR A 254 -4.82 2.92 -0.77
CA TYR A 254 -5.46 1.70 -0.33
C TYR A 254 -7.00 1.80 -0.33
N ASP A 255 -7.62 1.55 -1.46
CA ASP A 255 -9.09 1.56 -1.71
C ASP A 255 -9.85 2.81 -1.22
N GLY A 256 -9.15 3.90 -0.93
CA GLY A 256 -9.73 5.13 -0.38
C GLY A 256 -9.82 5.16 1.15
N ASN A 257 -9.45 4.08 1.87
CA ASN A 257 -9.57 4.00 3.32
C ASN A 257 -8.46 4.74 4.07
N ILE A 258 -7.35 5.07 3.41
CA ILE A 258 -6.27 5.87 4.01
C ILE A 258 -6.18 7.19 3.26
N SER A 259 -6.58 8.24 3.91
CA SER A 259 -6.52 9.61 3.37
C SER A 259 -5.06 10.01 3.09
N GLY A 260 -4.85 10.78 2.03
CA GLY A 260 -3.59 11.48 1.80
C GLY A 260 -3.30 12.48 2.91
N GLY A 261 -2.06 12.93 2.99
CA GLY A 261 -1.66 13.99 3.90
C GLY A 261 -2.50 15.26 3.66
N ALA A 262 -3.03 15.87 4.71
CA ALA A 262 -3.80 17.10 4.59
C ALA A 262 -2.92 18.25 4.06
N GLY A 263 -3.49 19.12 3.24
CA GLY A 263 -2.84 20.36 2.82
C GLY A 263 -2.62 21.30 4.02
N GLY A 264 -1.58 22.13 3.94
CA GLY A 264 -1.32 23.15 4.93
C GLY A 264 -2.46 24.18 5.01
N SER A 265 -2.75 24.67 6.20
CA SER A 265 -3.77 25.69 6.43
C SER A 265 -3.24 27.11 6.19
N LYS A 266 -4.07 27.97 5.65
CA LYS A 266 -3.80 29.41 5.43
C LYS A 266 -4.00 30.28 6.69
N SER A 267 -4.40 29.71 7.83
CA SER A 267 -4.66 30.48 9.07
C SER A 267 -3.37 30.93 9.76
N GLY A 268 -3.35 32.15 10.28
CA GLY A 268 -2.18 32.70 10.97
C GLY A 268 -0.94 32.83 10.06
N SER A 269 0.19 32.35 10.52
CA SER A 269 1.46 32.30 9.74
C SER A 269 1.49 31.19 8.68
N GLY A 270 0.37 30.53 8.44
CA GLY A 270 0.31 29.35 7.59
C GLY A 270 0.85 28.08 8.26
N THR A 271 0.42 26.92 7.83
CA THR A 271 0.95 25.64 8.30
C THR A 271 1.49 24.81 7.14
N ALA A 272 2.48 23.95 7.43
CA ALA A 272 2.96 22.95 6.50
C ALA A 272 1.85 21.93 6.19
N GLY A 273 1.99 21.24 5.06
CA GLY A 273 1.21 20.03 4.79
C GLY A 273 1.51 18.94 5.82
N SER A 274 0.63 17.97 5.96
CA SER A 274 0.88 16.79 6.80
C SER A 274 1.40 15.61 5.98
N ALA A 275 2.20 14.76 6.62
CA ALA A 275 2.75 13.57 5.99
C ALA A 275 1.63 12.57 5.63
N GLY A 276 1.83 11.85 4.53
CA GLY A 276 1.07 10.67 4.19
C GLY A 276 1.40 9.50 5.11
N THR A 277 0.51 8.51 5.16
CA THR A 277 0.72 7.24 5.88
C THR A 277 0.47 6.07 4.94
N ARG A 278 1.13 4.92 5.14
CA ARG A 278 0.90 3.67 4.41
C ARG A 278 0.73 3.86 2.90
N GLY A 279 1.75 4.42 2.26
CA GLY A 279 1.74 4.64 0.82
C GLY A 279 0.86 5.79 0.32
N SER A 280 0.19 6.56 1.18
CA SER A 280 -0.52 7.76 0.75
C SER A 280 0.43 8.92 0.44
N GLY A 281 0.02 9.84 -0.41
CA GLY A 281 0.81 11.03 -0.78
C GLY A 281 0.88 12.05 0.35
N GLY A 282 1.95 12.82 0.43
CA GLY A 282 2.11 13.96 1.35
C GLY A 282 1.32 15.18 0.89
N GLY A 283 0.83 15.99 1.82
CA GLY A 283 0.12 17.25 1.56
C GLY A 283 1.07 18.37 1.09
N GLY A 284 0.57 19.28 0.26
CA GLY A 284 1.26 20.50 -0.15
C GLY A 284 1.20 21.59 0.93
N GLY A 285 2.16 22.51 0.91
CA GLY A 285 2.20 23.65 1.84
C GLY A 285 1.22 24.76 1.40
N ALA A 286 0.72 25.54 2.35
CA ALA A 286 -0.09 26.73 2.09
C ALA A 286 0.78 27.88 1.55
N ALA A 287 0.18 28.84 0.86
CA ALA A 287 0.80 30.08 0.45
C ALA A 287 0.31 31.26 1.29
N GLN A 288 1.19 32.23 1.59
CA GLN A 288 0.87 33.45 2.33
C GLN A 288 1.69 34.63 1.82
N VAL A 289 1.05 35.80 1.68
CA VAL A 289 1.68 37.11 1.39
C VAL A 289 2.35 37.72 2.62
N ASP A 290 3.25 38.65 2.44
CA ASP A 290 3.89 39.51 3.45
C ASP A 290 4.91 38.81 4.34
N GLY A 291 6.01 38.34 3.76
CA GLY A 291 7.20 37.95 4.53
C GLY A 291 6.95 36.85 5.56
N GLY A 292 5.76 36.24 5.52
CA GLY A 292 5.32 35.18 6.40
C GLY A 292 6.16 33.90 6.25
N ALA A 293 6.13 33.09 7.25
CA ALA A 293 6.82 31.81 7.29
C ALA A 293 6.40 30.94 6.07
N ARG A 294 7.39 30.38 5.42
CA ARG A 294 7.16 29.40 4.35
C ARG A 294 6.48 28.19 4.90
N THR A 295 5.47 27.76 4.21
CA THR A 295 4.85 26.49 4.56
C THR A 295 5.42 25.39 3.68
N LEU A 296 5.97 24.39 4.34
CA LEU A 296 6.63 23.28 3.68
C LEU A 296 5.60 22.27 3.17
N GLY A 297 5.94 21.59 2.09
CA GLY A 297 5.28 20.34 1.73
C GLY A 297 5.59 19.24 2.75
N ALA A 298 4.96 18.10 2.62
CA ALA A 298 5.17 16.96 3.51
C ALA A 298 5.56 15.69 2.75
N ASN A 299 6.24 14.79 3.46
CA ASN A 299 6.61 13.49 2.90
C ASN A 299 5.39 12.63 2.63
N GLY A 300 5.49 11.73 1.65
CA GLY A 300 4.56 10.61 1.50
C GLY A 300 4.66 9.59 2.63
N GLY A 301 3.82 8.58 2.62
CA GLY A 301 3.90 7.43 3.51
C GLY A 301 4.77 6.32 2.92
N SER A 302 5.42 5.53 3.76
CA SER A 302 6.13 4.31 3.32
C SER A 302 5.14 3.25 2.83
N GLY A 303 5.62 2.33 2.00
CA GLY A 303 4.88 1.14 1.62
C GLY A 303 4.65 0.17 2.79
N GLU A 304 3.84 -0.84 2.54
CA GLU A 304 3.51 -1.89 3.53
C GLU A 304 3.14 -3.19 2.79
N ILE A 305 3.40 -4.34 3.41
CA ILE A 305 2.85 -5.64 3.03
C ILE A 305 2.24 -6.28 4.28
N ARG A 306 0.97 -6.68 4.22
CA ARG A 306 0.29 -7.47 5.25
C ARG A 306 -0.08 -8.82 4.66
N TYR A 307 0.41 -9.89 5.26
CA TYR A 307 0.27 -11.23 4.73
C TYR A 307 0.08 -12.29 5.80
N ARG A 308 -0.37 -13.45 5.38
CA ARG A 308 -0.37 -14.70 6.15
C ARG A 308 -0.19 -15.89 5.21
N PHE A 309 0.21 -17.03 5.74
CA PHE A 309 0.32 -18.26 4.97
C PHE A 309 -0.92 -19.13 5.14
N LEU A 310 -1.26 -19.84 4.08
CA LEU A 310 -2.40 -20.73 4.00
C LEU A 310 -1.96 -22.10 3.44
N LYS A 311 -2.75 -23.14 3.78
CA LYS A 311 -2.77 -24.40 3.05
C LYS A 311 -4.13 -24.49 2.34
N ILE A 312 -4.12 -24.42 1.04
CA ILE A 312 -5.32 -24.54 0.20
C ILE A 312 -5.50 -26.00 -0.22
N ASN A 313 -6.70 -26.54 -0.03
CA ASN A 313 -7.11 -27.90 -0.35
C ASN A 313 -7.93 -27.94 -1.64
#